data_43dda5df565326bf4c0c2c3eb9517f86
#
_entry.id   43dda5df565326bf4c0c2c3eb9517f86
#
_cell.length_a   1.000
_cell.length_b   1.000
_cell.length_c   1.000
_cell.angle_alpha   90.00
_cell.angle_beta   90.00
_cell.angle_gamma   90.00
#
_symmetry.space_group_name_H-M   'P 1'
#
loop_
_entity.id
_entity.type
_entity.pdbx_description
1 polymer ?
#
loop_
_entity_poly.entity_id
_entity_poly.type
_entity_poly.pdbx_seq_one_letter_code
_entity_poly.pdbx_strand_id
1 'polypeptide(L)' 'MFATFTDWSMDVPEEGVKTASEIWPEMQAAGALSMRIVKTDDTGARSMTMWPDEETAHRAIHAI' A
#
# COMPACT_ATOMS: atom_id res chain seq x y z
N MET A 1 -2.20 -12.99 -10.54
CA MET A 1 -1.93 -12.14 -9.37
C MET A 1 -1.16 -10.91 -9.80
N PHE A 2 -1.50 -9.77 -9.29
CA PHE A 2 -0.94 -8.48 -9.70
C PHE A 2 -0.42 -7.73 -8.48
N ALA A 3 0.73 -7.07 -8.58
CA ALA A 3 1.34 -6.33 -7.49
C ALA A 3 1.48 -4.86 -7.85
N THR A 4 1.17 -3.99 -6.91
CA THR A 4 1.43 -2.55 -7.06
C THR A 4 2.48 -2.12 -6.04
N PHE A 5 3.35 -1.19 -6.45
CA PHE A 5 4.41 -0.66 -5.61
C PHE A 5 4.25 0.85 -5.49
N THR A 6 4.43 1.36 -4.29
CA THR A 6 4.37 2.81 -4.04
C THR A 6 5.59 3.21 -3.22
N ASP A 7 6.29 4.22 -3.68
CA ASP A 7 7.40 4.82 -2.95
C ASP A 7 6.89 6.03 -2.17
N TRP A 8 7.23 6.06 -0.89
CA TRP A 8 6.81 7.11 0.02
C TRP A 8 8.03 7.90 0.49
N SER A 9 7.88 9.21 0.54
CA SER A 9 8.85 10.10 1.18
C SER A 9 8.17 10.71 2.39
N MET A 10 8.73 10.51 3.57
CA MET A 10 8.11 10.98 4.82
C MET A 10 9.18 11.22 5.89
N ASP A 11 8.93 12.16 6.78
CA ASP A 11 9.89 12.52 7.83
C ASP A 11 10.01 11.42 8.88
N VAL A 12 8.92 10.71 9.17
CA VAL A 12 8.90 9.63 10.16
C VAL A 12 8.24 8.40 9.53
N PRO A 13 9.05 7.45 9.02
CA PRO A 13 8.50 6.24 8.36
C PRO A 13 7.55 5.42 9.24
N GLU A 14 7.76 5.44 10.55
CA GLU A 14 6.90 4.72 11.49
C GLU A 14 5.46 5.24 11.46
N GLU A 15 5.27 6.53 11.23
CA GLU A 15 3.93 7.11 11.09
C GLU A 15 3.26 6.63 9.80
N GLY A 16 4.04 6.44 8.74
CA GLY A 16 3.54 5.87 7.49
C GLY A 16 3.04 4.45 7.68
N VAL A 17 3.75 3.64 8.43
CA VAL A 17 3.34 2.27 8.75
C VAL A 17 2.04 2.27 9.54
N LYS A 18 1.92 3.17 10.51
CA LYS A 18 0.70 3.30 11.30
C LYS A 18 -0.49 3.70 10.42
N THR A 19 -0.31 4.69 9.55
CA THR A 19 -1.33 5.13 8.61
C THR A 19 -1.75 4.00 7.70
N ALA A 20 -0.79 3.23 7.18
CA ALA A 20 -1.08 2.09 6.32
C ALA A 20 -1.92 1.04 7.06
N SER A 21 -1.62 0.80 8.33
CA SER A 21 -2.41 -0.12 9.15
C SER A 21 -3.85 0.37 9.33
N GLU A 22 -4.05 1.67 9.42
CA GLU A 22 -5.37 2.27 9.57
C GLU A 22 -6.20 2.17 8.29
N ILE A 23 -5.57 2.26 7.12
CA ILE A 23 -6.28 2.17 5.83
C ILE A 23 -6.42 0.74 5.31
N TRP A 24 -5.74 -0.22 5.93
CA TRP A 24 -5.76 -1.61 5.48
C TRP A 24 -7.17 -2.20 5.34
N PRO A 25 -8.10 -1.99 6.29
CA PRO A 25 -9.46 -2.51 6.13
C PRO A 25 -10.15 -2.00 4.86
N GLU A 26 -9.92 -0.74 4.49
CA GLU A 26 -10.48 -0.16 3.27
C GLU A 26 -9.86 -0.79 2.02
N MET A 27 -8.55 -1.00 2.03
CA MET A 27 -7.85 -1.65 0.92
C MET A 27 -8.31 -3.09 0.77
N GLN A 28 -8.49 -3.80 1.87
CA GLN A 28 -8.97 -5.18 1.85
C GLN A 28 -10.39 -5.25 1.28
N ALA A 29 -11.25 -4.31 1.65
CA ALA A 29 -12.61 -4.22 1.11
C ALA A 29 -12.60 -3.92 -0.39
N ALA A 30 -11.58 -3.22 -0.90
CA ALA A 30 -11.41 -2.93 -2.32
C ALA A 30 -10.83 -4.11 -3.11
N GLY A 31 -10.43 -5.18 -2.43
CA GLY A 31 -9.94 -6.40 -3.08
C GLY A 31 -8.47 -6.72 -2.87
N ALA A 32 -7.75 -5.95 -2.06
CA ALA A 32 -6.35 -6.23 -1.77
C ALA A 32 -6.20 -7.53 -0.99
N LEU A 33 -5.22 -8.36 -1.39
CA LEU A 33 -4.95 -9.64 -0.75
C LEU A 33 -3.95 -9.52 0.39
N SER A 34 -2.92 -8.68 0.21
CA SER A 34 -1.91 -8.43 1.23
C SER A 34 -1.20 -7.13 0.93
N MET A 35 -0.57 -6.56 1.95
CA MET A 35 0.24 -5.37 1.81
C MET A 35 1.46 -5.49 2.70
N ARG A 36 2.62 -5.08 2.19
CA ARG A 36 3.87 -5.03 2.94
C ARG A 36 4.50 -3.67 2.78
N ILE A 37 5.08 -3.17 3.85
CA ILE A 37 5.79 -1.89 3.84
C ILE A 37 7.19 -2.14 4.36
N VAL A 38 8.19 -1.63 3.65
CA VAL A 38 9.59 -1.70 4.05
C VAL A 38 10.19 -0.30 4.07
N LYS A 39 11.03 -0.05 5.05
CA LYS A 39 11.80 1.19 5.13
C LYS A 39 12.95 1.10 4.12
N THR A 40 13.07 2.10 3.25
CA THR A 40 14.13 2.14 2.24
C THR A 40 15.31 3.00 2.67
N ASP A 41 15.05 4.07 3.43
CA ASP A 41 16.08 4.92 4.05
C ASP A 41 15.45 5.70 5.21
N ASP A 42 16.16 6.71 5.73
CA ASP A 42 15.71 7.47 6.90
C ASP A 42 14.39 8.22 6.66
N THR A 43 14.09 8.56 5.41
CA THR A 43 12.91 9.34 5.06
C THR A 43 12.06 8.66 3.99
N GLY A 44 12.35 7.41 3.66
CA GLY A 44 11.66 6.71 2.59
C GLY A 44 11.12 5.35 3.03
N ALA A 45 10.03 4.96 2.40
CA ALA A 45 9.45 3.65 2.55
C ALA A 45 8.87 3.19 1.21
N ARG A 46 8.75 1.89 1.04
CA ARG A 46 8.10 1.30 -0.15
C ARG A 46 7.04 0.33 0.31
N SER A 47 5.85 0.48 -0.25
CA SER A 47 4.77 -0.46 -0.01
C SER A 47 4.55 -1.34 -1.24
N MET A 48 4.21 -2.60 -1.00
CA MET A 48 3.81 -3.55 -2.03
C MET A 48 2.44 -4.09 -1.65
N THR A 49 1.48 -3.98 -2.57
CA THR A 49 0.14 -4.51 -2.38
C THR A 49 -0.13 -5.58 -3.42
N MET A 50 -0.62 -6.73 -2.99
CA MET A 50 -0.98 -7.83 -3.88
C MET A 50 -2.47 -7.80 -4.14
N TRP A 51 -2.83 -7.99 -5.42
CA TRP A 51 -4.21 -7.95 -5.90
C TRP A 51 -4.51 -9.25 -6.65
N PRO A 52 -5.78 -9.69 -6.71
CA PRO A 52 -6.12 -10.88 -7.51
C PRO A 52 -5.86 -10.67 -9.01
N ASP A 53 -6.06 -9.45 -9.51
CA ASP A 53 -5.83 -9.11 -10.91
C ASP A 53 -5.57 -7.61 -11.08
N GLU A 54 -5.15 -7.22 -12.28
CA GLU A 54 -4.84 -5.83 -12.61
C GLU A 54 -6.09 -4.94 -12.56
N GLU A 55 -7.22 -5.45 -13.00
CA GLU A 55 -8.47 -4.70 -13.02
C GLU A 55 -8.89 -4.28 -11.61
N THR A 56 -8.79 -5.18 -10.64
CA THR A 56 -9.10 -4.89 -9.25
C THR A 56 -8.18 -3.81 -8.69
N ALA A 57 -6.88 -3.93 -8.95
CA ALA A 57 -5.89 -2.94 -8.52
C ALA A 57 -6.19 -1.57 -9.14
N HIS A 58 -6.48 -1.54 -10.43
CA HIS A 58 -6.76 -0.31 -11.15
C HIS A 58 -7.99 0.39 -10.59
N ARG A 59 -9.04 -0.36 -10.32
CA ARG A 59 -10.28 0.14 -9.75
C ARG A 59 -10.07 0.73 -8.36
N ALA A 60 -9.30 0.04 -7.53
CA ALA A 60 -9.00 0.49 -6.17
C ALA A 60 -8.19 1.78 -6.17
N ILE A 61 -7.18 1.89 -7.03
CA ILE A 61 -6.35 3.08 -7.15
C ILE A 61 -7.19 4.30 -7.58
N HIS A 62 -8.11 4.11 -8.49
CA HIS A 62 -8.97 5.19 -8.97
C HIS A 62 -10.10 5.56 -8.01
N ALA A 63 -10.44 4.68 -7.07
CA ALA A 63 -11.48 4.93 -6.08
C ALA A 63 -11.00 5.74 -4.87
N ILE A 64 -9.69 5.86 -4.71
CA ILE A 64 -9.09 6.53 -3.55
C ILE A 64 -8.78 8.00 -3.86
#